data_1c81c462bf11321acb04ec8700f1269e
#
_entry.id   1c81c462bf11321acb04ec8700f1269e
#
_cell.length_a   1.000
_cell.length_b   1.000
_cell.length_c   1.000
_cell.angle_alpha   90.00
_cell.angle_beta   90.00
_cell.angle_gamma   90.00
#
_symmetry.space_group_name_H-M   'P 1'
#
loop_
_entity.id
_entity.type
_entity.pdbx_description
1 polymer ?
#
loop_
_entity_poly.entity_id
_entity_poly.type
_entity_poly.pdbx_seq_one_letter_code
_entity_poly.pdbx_strand_id
1 'polypeptide(L)'
;MFVTQPYLELRTGPGRGFPVTQVVARDESVDILKRRTDWFKVRTERGVEGWASYKDMLNVVLADGTPFTFPMGDRAGFTTHRGEIGVFAGDYSGATLISAYGSFAFNSQLAVELSLGQFLGNASNGSTADIGLTHTFVPEWRFQPFVSLGTGIVHIEPKATLVAPLDRDDQTAYVGGGFRYYLTRRFFARGEYRQHIVFTSRNDNEKVDEWKLGFAFFF
;
A
#
# COMPACT_ATOMS: atom_id res chain seq x y z
N MET A 1 -29.68 -9.24 9.35
CA MET A 1 -29.65 -7.79 9.03
C MET A 1 -30.93 -7.44 8.34
N PHE A 2 -31.49 -6.24 8.57
CA PHE A 2 -32.79 -5.82 8.02
C PHE A 2 -32.63 -4.66 7.05
N VAL A 3 -33.41 -4.69 5.96
CA VAL A 3 -33.40 -3.64 4.93
C VAL A 3 -34.25 -2.47 5.40
N THR A 4 -33.70 -1.26 5.50
CA THR A 4 -34.43 -0.05 5.95
C THR A 4 -34.97 0.81 4.80
N GLN A 5 -34.39 0.69 3.61
CA GLN A 5 -34.93 1.33 2.40
C GLN A 5 -36.12 0.59 1.82
N PRO A 6 -36.87 1.20 0.90
CA PRO A 6 -38.00 0.55 0.25
C PRO A 6 -37.66 -0.80 -0.37
N TYR A 7 -36.44 -0.95 -0.89
CA TYR A 7 -35.96 -2.19 -1.46
C TYR A 7 -34.42 -2.24 -1.54
N LEU A 8 -33.84 -3.46 -1.61
CA LEU A 8 -32.46 -3.76 -1.86
C LEU A 8 -32.34 -4.59 -3.16
N GLU A 9 -31.61 -4.09 -4.16
CA GLU A 9 -31.40 -4.80 -5.43
C GLU A 9 -30.36 -5.91 -5.29
N LEU A 10 -30.71 -7.11 -5.74
CA LEU A 10 -29.79 -8.24 -5.85
C LEU A 10 -29.47 -8.54 -7.32
N ARG A 11 -28.19 -8.60 -7.62
CA ARG A 11 -27.66 -8.86 -8.96
C ARG A 11 -27.03 -10.25 -9.06
N THR A 12 -26.92 -10.76 -10.28
CA THR A 12 -26.29 -12.06 -10.53
C THR A 12 -24.80 -12.10 -10.23
N GLY A 13 -24.12 -10.96 -10.23
CA GLY A 13 -22.67 -10.86 -10.03
C GLY A 13 -22.23 -9.54 -9.40
N PRO A 14 -20.95 -9.48 -8.94
CA PRO A 14 -20.40 -8.33 -8.22
C PRO A 14 -19.99 -7.20 -9.18
N GLY A 15 -20.97 -6.51 -9.74
CA GLY A 15 -20.73 -5.40 -10.66
C GLY A 15 -22.01 -4.77 -11.19
N ARG A 16 -21.95 -3.49 -11.58
CA ARG A 16 -23.11 -2.74 -12.10
C ARG A 16 -23.63 -3.27 -13.45
N GLY A 17 -22.77 -3.92 -14.23
CA GLY A 17 -23.14 -4.52 -15.50
C GLY A 17 -23.91 -5.84 -15.37
N PHE A 18 -24.00 -6.43 -14.18
CA PHE A 18 -24.79 -7.63 -13.97
C PHE A 18 -26.27 -7.27 -13.77
N PRO A 19 -27.18 -8.04 -14.38
CA PRO A 19 -28.61 -7.77 -14.25
C PRO A 19 -29.12 -7.94 -12.82
N VAL A 20 -30.12 -7.12 -12.46
CA VAL A 20 -30.88 -7.28 -11.22
C VAL A 20 -31.83 -8.46 -11.43
N THR A 21 -31.77 -9.44 -10.55
CA THR A 21 -32.62 -10.64 -10.60
C THR A 21 -33.67 -10.67 -9.51
N GLN A 22 -33.42 -9.95 -8.42
CA GLN A 22 -34.35 -9.93 -7.31
C GLN A 22 -34.26 -8.61 -6.55
N VAL A 23 -35.34 -8.30 -5.87
CA VAL A 23 -35.47 -7.16 -4.97
C VAL A 23 -35.90 -7.69 -3.61
N VAL A 24 -35.21 -7.27 -2.56
CA VAL A 24 -35.55 -7.56 -1.16
C VAL A 24 -36.32 -6.37 -0.64
N ALA A 25 -37.50 -6.60 -0.08
CA ALA A 25 -38.34 -5.54 0.42
C ALA A 25 -37.82 -5.00 1.78
N ARG A 26 -38.39 -3.85 2.19
CA ARG A 26 -38.15 -3.29 3.53
C ARG A 26 -38.53 -4.31 4.60
N ASP A 27 -37.76 -4.31 5.69
CA ASP A 27 -37.91 -5.17 6.87
C ASP A 27 -37.66 -6.68 6.60
N GLU A 28 -37.36 -7.07 5.35
CA GLU A 28 -36.84 -8.42 5.10
C GLU A 28 -35.40 -8.54 5.57
N SER A 29 -35.04 -9.72 6.10
CA SER A 29 -33.66 -9.96 6.55
C SER A 29 -32.80 -10.53 5.45
N VAL A 30 -31.51 -10.21 5.55
CA VAL A 30 -30.46 -10.73 4.68
C VAL A 30 -29.23 -11.12 5.50
N ASP A 31 -28.59 -12.21 5.10
CA ASP A 31 -27.32 -12.68 5.67
C ASP A 31 -26.18 -12.46 4.68
N ILE A 32 -25.06 -11.91 5.15
CA ILE A 32 -23.87 -11.73 4.33
C ILE A 32 -23.08 -13.04 4.27
N LEU A 33 -22.91 -13.57 3.06
CA LEU A 33 -22.15 -14.79 2.82
C LEU A 33 -20.69 -14.51 2.45
N LYS A 34 -20.47 -13.46 1.62
CA LYS A 34 -19.17 -13.17 1.04
C LYS A 34 -19.07 -11.71 0.62
N ARG A 35 -17.85 -11.17 0.68
CA ARG A 35 -17.55 -9.85 0.11
C ARG A 35 -16.60 -9.95 -1.08
N ARG A 36 -16.81 -9.10 -2.07
CA ARG A 36 -15.91 -8.92 -3.20
C ARG A 36 -15.85 -7.43 -3.56
N THR A 37 -14.80 -6.77 -3.15
CA THR A 37 -14.59 -5.32 -3.33
C THR A 37 -15.76 -4.52 -2.71
N ASP A 38 -16.60 -3.89 -3.53
CA ASP A 38 -17.75 -3.06 -3.13
C ASP A 38 -19.09 -3.81 -3.26
N TRP A 39 -19.03 -5.13 -3.30
CA TRP A 39 -20.20 -5.99 -3.47
C TRP A 39 -20.25 -7.04 -2.39
N PHE A 40 -21.44 -7.25 -1.86
CA PHE A 40 -21.73 -8.25 -0.86
C PHE A 40 -22.63 -9.33 -1.46
N LYS A 41 -22.20 -10.58 -1.39
CA LYS A 41 -23.07 -11.70 -1.67
C LYS A 41 -23.94 -11.92 -0.44
N VAL A 42 -25.24 -11.77 -0.60
CA VAL A 42 -26.19 -11.94 0.49
C VAL A 42 -27.18 -13.05 0.17
N ARG A 43 -27.75 -13.64 1.22
CA ARG A 43 -28.82 -14.61 1.14
C ARG A 43 -30.03 -14.04 1.86
N THR A 44 -31.19 -14.09 1.21
CA THR A 44 -32.48 -13.71 1.80
C THR A 44 -33.03 -14.84 2.69
N GLU A 45 -34.02 -14.55 3.52
CA GLU A 45 -34.75 -15.57 4.31
C GLU A 45 -35.33 -16.69 3.44
N ARG A 46 -35.72 -16.39 2.21
CA ARG A 46 -36.23 -17.35 1.22
C ARG A 46 -35.14 -18.21 0.56
N GLY A 47 -33.89 -18.06 1.00
CA GLY A 47 -32.76 -18.82 0.48
C GLY A 47 -32.20 -18.32 -0.85
N VAL A 48 -32.70 -17.22 -1.40
CA VAL A 48 -32.22 -16.65 -2.66
C VAL A 48 -30.91 -15.90 -2.43
N GLU A 49 -29.90 -16.18 -3.25
CA GLU A 49 -28.60 -15.54 -3.19
C GLU A 49 -28.44 -14.51 -4.32
N GLY A 50 -27.83 -13.39 -3.99
CA GLY A 50 -27.50 -12.36 -4.97
C GLY A 50 -26.43 -11.41 -4.47
N TRP A 51 -26.01 -10.48 -5.32
CA TRP A 51 -25.02 -9.49 -4.99
C TRP A 51 -25.65 -8.11 -4.83
N ALA A 52 -25.47 -7.53 -3.64
CA ALA A 52 -25.87 -6.17 -3.31
C ALA A 52 -24.64 -5.24 -3.34
N SER A 53 -24.83 -4.00 -3.78
CA SER A 53 -23.76 -3.01 -3.75
C SER A 53 -23.52 -2.50 -2.31
N TYR A 54 -22.28 -2.05 -2.04
CA TYR A 54 -21.95 -1.43 -0.76
C TYR A 54 -22.87 -0.23 -0.45
N LYS A 55 -23.20 0.58 -1.47
CA LYS A 55 -24.07 1.74 -1.30
C LYS A 55 -25.46 1.36 -0.80
N ASP A 56 -26.00 0.28 -1.34
CA ASP A 56 -27.31 -0.22 -0.95
C ASP A 56 -27.26 -0.87 0.44
N MET A 57 -26.13 -1.51 0.78
CA MET A 57 -25.89 -2.11 2.10
C MET A 57 -25.73 -1.07 3.22
N LEU A 58 -25.36 0.18 2.93
CA LEU A 58 -25.37 1.26 3.95
C LEU A 58 -26.77 1.53 4.53
N ASN A 59 -27.81 1.08 3.86
CA ASN A 59 -29.20 1.23 4.27
C ASN A 59 -29.77 -0.05 4.90
N VAL A 60 -28.90 -0.89 5.40
CA VAL A 60 -29.24 -2.11 6.14
C VAL A 60 -28.82 -1.90 7.59
N VAL A 61 -29.64 -2.34 8.52
CA VAL A 61 -29.33 -2.31 9.96
C VAL A 61 -29.08 -3.72 10.48
N LEU A 62 -28.23 -3.81 11.49
CA LEU A 62 -28.03 -5.04 12.25
C LEU A 62 -29.27 -5.40 13.06
N ALA A 63 -29.31 -6.61 13.62
CA ALA A 63 -30.44 -7.07 14.44
C ALA A 63 -30.67 -6.23 15.73
N ASP A 64 -29.63 -5.52 16.19
CA ASP A 64 -29.64 -4.60 17.32
C ASP A 64 -30.07 -3.17 16.95
N GLY A 65 -30.41 -2.92 15.68
CA GLY A 65 -30.83 -1.61 15.16
C GLY A 65 -29.65 -0.69 14.81
N THR A 66 -28.40 -1.13 14.98
CA THR A 66 -27.24 -0.31 14.58
C THR A 66 -27.06 -0.29 13.06
N PRO A 67 -26.66 0.85 12.45
CA PRO A 67 -26.37 0.91 11.02
C PRO A 67 -25.27 -0.06 10.65
N PHE A 68 -25.44 -0.79 9.54
CA PHE A 68 -24.38 -1.62 9.00
C PHE A 68 -23.23 -0.76 8.50
N THR A 69 -22.09 -0.88 9.14
CA THR A 69 -20.85 -0.21 8.72
C THR A 69 -19.79 -1.26 8.48
N PHE A 70 -19.13 -1.16 7.32
CA PHE A 70 -18.01 -2.02 7.00
C PHE A 70 -16.79 -1.17 6.70
N PRO A 71 -15.63 -1.44 7.30
CA PRO A 71 -14.42 -0.68 7.03
C PRO A 71 -14.06 -0.82 5.54
N MET A 72 -14.27 0.24 4.81
CA MET A 72 -13.82 0.38 3.42
C MET A 72 -12.42 0.97 3.42
N GLY A 73 -11.59 0.50 2.47
CA GLY A 73 -10.39 1.25 2.14
C GLY A 73 -10.81 2.57 1.48
N ASP A 74 -10.89 3.61 2.27
CA ASP A 74 -11.23 4.97 1.85
C ASP A 74 -10.12 5.93 2.30
N ARG A 75 -10.36 7.23 2.12
CA ARG A 75 -9.41 8.25 2.57
C ARG A 75 -9.24 8.26 4.09
N ALA A 76 -10.28 7.98 4.86
CA ALA A 76 -10.17 7.88 6.31
C ALA A 76 -9.28 6.69 6.71
N GLY A 77 -9.43 5.54 6.04
CA GLY A 77 -8.52 4.42 6.19
C GLY A 77 -7.08 4.74 5.81
N PHE A 78 -6.84 5.61 4.81
CA PHE A 78 -5.49 6.05 4.44
C PHE A 78 -4.82 6.88 5.54
N THR A 79 -5.57 7.61 6.36
CA THR A 79 -5.02 8.42 7.45
C THR A 79 -4.77 7.62 8.73
N THR A 80 -5.34 6.44 8.86
CA THR A 80 -5.33 5.62 10.10
C THR A 80 -4.82 4.19 9.92
N HIS A 81 -4.38 3.82 8.70
CA HIS A 81 -3.86 2.47 8.43
C HIS A 81 -2.58 2.19 9.23
N ARG A 82 -2.32 0.91 9.46
CA ARG A 82 -1.11 0.48 10.17
C ARG A 82 -0.11 -0.23 9.29
N GLY A 83 -0.55 -0.86 8.23
CA GLY A 83 0.30 -1.62 7.33
C GLY A 83 0.33 -1.06 5.92
N GLU A 84 1.51 -1.03 5.30
CA GLU A 84 1.70 -0.70 3.89
C GLU A 84 2.62 -1.72 3.24
N ILE A 85 2.35 -2.03 1.99
CA ILE A 85 3.28 -2.73 1.10
C ILE A 85 3.28 -2.01 -0.24
N GLY A 86 4.46 -1.86 -0.84
CA GLY A 86 4.56 -1.19 -2.14
C GLY A 86 5.77 -1.64 -2.94
N VAL A 87 5.75 -1.22 -4.19
CA VAL A 87 6.83 -1.45 -5.15
C VAL A 87 7.22 -0.14 -5.81
N PHE A 88 8.50 0.01 -6.09
CA PHE A 88 9.07 1.18 -6.72
C PHE A 88 9.90 0.81 -7.95
N ALA A 89 9.96 1.75 -8.87
CA ALA A 89 10.99 1.83 -9.88
C ALA A 89 11.69 3.19 -9.77
N GLY A 90 12.98 3.24 -10.05
CA GLY A 90 13.76 4.45 -9.91
C GLY A 90 15.19 4.31 -10.36
N ASP A 91 16.05 5.09 -9.75
CA ASP A 91 17.48 5.15 -10.04
C ASP A 91 18.27 5.14 -8.73
N TYR A 92 19.37 4.42 -8.74
CA TYR A 92 20.36 4.36 -7.68
C TYR A 92 21.70 4.78 -8.25
N SER A 93 21.99 6.08 -8.18
CA SER A 93 23.24 6.68 -8.70
C SER A 93 23.58 6.29 -10.15
N GLY A 94 22.58 6.36 -11.06
CA GLY A 94 22.72 6.03 -12.48
C GLY A 94 22.45 4.56 -12.84
N ALA A 95 22.12 3.72 -11.87
CA ALA A 95 21.67 2.35 -12.10
C ALA A 95 20.15 2.24 -11.95
N THR A 96 19.49 1.51 -12.83
CA THR A 96 18.03 1.28 -12.73
C THR A 96 17.70 0.50 -11.47
N LEU A 97 16.84 1.05 -10.61
CA LEU A 97 16.41 0.45 -9.36
C LEU A 97 15.00 -0.10 -9.47
N ILE A 98 14.80 -1.31 -8.93
CA ILE A 98 13.49 -1.87 -8.61
C ILE A 98 13.54 -2.27 -7.14
N SER A 99 12.55 -1.83 -6.37
CA SER A 99 12.49 -2.16 -4.94
C SER A 99 11.06 -2.43 -4.46
N ALA A 100 10.97 -3.17 -3.36
CA ALA A 100 9.75 -3.40 -2.63
C ALA A 100 9.95 -2.97 -1.17
N TYR A 101 8.87 -2.55 -0.52
CA TYR A 101 8.91 -2.21 0.90
C TYR A 101 7.68 -2.68 1.64
N GLY A 102 7.85 -2.89 2.94
CA GLY A 102 6.79 -3.05 3.92
C GLY A 102 6.95 -2.05 5.04
N SER A 103 5.86 -1.47 5.52
CA SER A 103 5.87 -0.49 6.58
C SER A 103 4.81 -0.79 7.63
N PHE A 104 5.14 -0.47 8.89
CA PHE A 104 4.22 -0.58 10.01
C PHE A 104 4.17 0.74 10.78
N ALA A 105 2.98 1.34 10.86
CA ALA A 105 2.75 2.60 11.54
C ALA A 105 2.47 2.39 13.04
N PHE A 106 3.25 3.04 13.89
CA PHE A 106 3.01 3.11 15.33
C PHE A 106 1.85 4.07 15.65
N ASN A 107 1.77 5.15 14.87
CA ASN A 107 0.70 6.13 14.91
C ASN A 107 0.54 6.76 13.51
N SER A 108 -0.35 7.75 13.35
CA SER A 108 -0.61 8.40 12.06
C SER A 108 0.60 9.16 11.46
N GLN A 109 1.63 9.44 12.25
CA GLN A 109 2.79 10.23 11.85
C GLN A 109 4.09 9.43 11.76
N LEU A 110 4.24 8.36 12.55
CA LEU A 110 5.49 7.62 12.68
C LEU A 110 5.31 6.16 12.28
N ALA A 111 6.15 5.70 11.36
CA ALA A 111 6.20 4.32 10.90
C ALA A 111 7.63 3.79 10.82
N VAL A 112 7.80 2.49 11.01
CA VAL A 112 9.01 1.75 10.67
C VAL A 112 8.83 1.16 9.27
N GLU A 113 9.89 1.15 8.49
CA GLU A 113 9.92 0.66 7.12
C GLU A 113 11.08 -0.30 6.90
N LEU A 114 10.82 -1.40 6.22
CA LEU A 114 11.82 -2.32 5.68
C LEU A 114 11.72 -2.26 4.15
N SER A 115 12.83 -2.02 3.46
CA SER A 115 12.89 -2.03 1.99
C SER A 115 13.98 -2.96 1.48
N LEU A 116 13.67 -3.61 0.36
CA LEU A 116 14.58 -4.47 -0.38
C LEU A 116 14.62 -3.99 -1.82
N GLY A 117 15.80 -3.79 -2.36
CA GLY A 117 16.00 -3.29 -3.72
C GLY A 117 17.04 -4.09 -4.50
N GLN A 118 16.91 -4.02 -5.82
CA GLN A 118 17.90 -4.49 -6.76
C GLN A 118 18.17 -3.38 -7.76
N PHE A 119 19.45 -3.08 -7.99
CA PHE A 119 19.85 -2.11 -9.00
C PHE A 119 20.71 -2.77 -10.08
N LEU A 120 20.48 -2.33 -11.30
CA LEU A 120 21.14 -2.86 -12.51
C LEU A 120 21.75 -1.67 -13.27
N GLY A 121 23.06 -1.59 -13.20
CA GLY A 121 23.83 -0.53 -13.86
C GLY A 121 24.79 -1.08 -14.92
N ASN A 122 25.40 -0.18 -15.68
CA ASN A 122 26.42 -0.54 -16.68
C ASN A 122 27.74 -0.93 -16.03
N ALA A 123 28.10 -0.28 -14.93
CA ALA A 123 29.38 -0.49 -14.23
C ALA A 123 29.27 -1.54 -13.10
N SER A 124 28.10 -1.68 -12.48
CA SER A 124 27.86 -2.63 -11.40
C SER A 124 26.39 -2.99 -11.32
N ASN A 125 26.09 -4.16 -10.80
CA ASN A 125 24.79 -4.54 -10.28
C ASN A 125 24.87 -4.62 -8.76
N GLY A 126 23.72 -4.75 -8.10
CA GLY A 126 23.71 -5.02 -6.67
C GLY A 126 22.32 -5.06 -6.09
N SER A 127 22.27 -5.24 -4.78
CA SER A 127 21.05 -5.28 -4.00
C SER A 127 21.19 -4.44 -2.73
N THR A 128 20.08 -3.93 -2.24
CA THR A 128 19.99 -3.15 -1.00
C THR A 128 18.98 -3.76 -0.06
N ALA A 129 19.26 -3.66 1.24
CA ALA A 129 18.31 -3.98 2.29
C ALA A 129 18.41 -2.91 3.37
N ASP A 130 17.34 -2.15 3.55
CA ASP A 130 17.30 -1.00 4.45
C ASP A 130 16.19 -1.14 5.48
N ILE A 131 16.45 -0.64 6.67
CA ILE A 131 15.46 -0.42 7.72
C ILE A 131 15.50 1.04 8.17
N GLY A 132 14.35 1.65 8.36
CA GLY A 132 14.30 3.05 8.76
C GLY A 132 12.98 3.47 9.39
N LEU A 133 12.95 4.74 9.76
CA LEU A 133 11.79 5.41 10.30
C LEU A 133 11.32 6.47 9.31
N THR A 134 10.01 6.57 9.17
CA THR A 134 9.35 7.58 8.34
C THR A 134 8.45 8.44 9.21
N HIS A 135 8.58 9.77 9.08
CA HIS A 135 7.72 10.73 9.75
C HIS A 135 6.87 11.49 8.74
N THR A 136 5.55 11.38 8.85
CA THR A 136 4.56 12.05 8.00
C THR A 136 4.07 13.32 8.70
N PHE A 137 4.19 14.48 8.06
CA PHE A 137 3.87 15.77 8.69
C PHE A 137 2.36 16.02 8.82
N VAL A 138 1.59 15.72 7.78
CA VAL A 138 0.15 16.02 7.68
C VAL A 138 -0.62 14.80 7.19
N PRO A 139 -0.85 13.82 8.07
CA PRO A 139 -1.48 12.55 7.71
C PRO A 139 -2.93 12.69 7.23
N GLU A 140 -3.64 13.78 7.58
CA GLU A 140 -5.02 14.01 7.15
C GLU A 140 -5.13 14.47 5.69
N TRP A 141 -4.02 14.89 5.07
CA TRP A 141 -4.04 15.39 3.71
C TRP A 141 -4.08 14.25 2.69
N ARG A 142 -4.63 14.55 1.52
CA ARG A 142 -4.57 13.63 0.37
C ARG A 142 -3.13 13.51 -0.18
N PHE A 143 -2.38 14.59 -0.09
CA PHE A 143 -0.95 14.67 -0.38
C PHE A 143 -0.20 14.76 0.94
N GLN A 144 0.54 13.73 1.29
CA GLN A 144 1.23 13.61 2.56
C GLN A 144 2.74 13.69 2.36
N PRO A 145 3.37 14.83 2.64
CA PRO A 145 4.81 14.93 2.66
C PRO A 145 5.38 14.18 3.88
N PHE A 146 6.53 13.56 3.70
CA PHE A 146 7.22 12.83 4.75
C PHE A 146 8.73 12.99 4.64
N VAL A 147 9.43 12.69 5.74
CA VAL A 147 10.87 12.49 5.80
C VAL A 147 11.17 11.08 6.28
N SER A 148 12.33 10.57 5.89
CA SER A 148 12.79 9.24 6.27
C SER A 148 14.25 9.28 6.69
N LEU A 149 14.63 8.40 7.62
CA LEU A 149 16.00 8.16 7.99
C LEU A 149 16.18 6.70 8.37
N GLY A 150 17.33 6.14 8.08
CA GLY A 150 17.57 4.73 8.37
C GLY A 150 18.99 4.27 8.07
N THR A 151 19.15 2.97 8.14
CA THR A 151 20.41 2.27 7.86
C THR A 151 20.13 1.01 7.06
N GLY A 152 21.14 0.50 6.41
CA GLY A 152 21.04 -0.71 5.61
C GLY A 152 22.36 -1.31 5.24
N ILE A 153 22.28 -2.23 4.33
CA ILE A 153 23.43 -2.88 3.69
C ILE A 153 23.25 -2.80 2.17
N VAL A 154 24.34 -2.61 1.47
CA VAL A 154 24.41 -2.67 0.02
C VAL A 154 25.41 -3.74 -0.38
N HIS A 155 24.96 -4.66 -1.23
CA HIS A 155 25.80 -5.65 -1.90
C HIS A 155 26.07 -5.18 -3.32
N ILE A 156 27.35 -5.05 -3.70
CA ILE A 156 27.75 -4.52 -5.00
C ILE A 156 28.58 -5.58 -5.74
N GLU A 157 28.15 -5.90 -6.95
CA GLU A 157 28.80 -6.78 -7.91
C GLU A 157 29.38 -5.96 -9.07
N PRO A 158 30.68 -5.59 -9.02
CA PRO A 158 31.28 -4.78 -10.08
C PRO A 158 31.43 -5.58 -11.38
N LYS A 159 31.13 -4.94 -12.53
CA LYS A 159 31.32 -5.54 -13.86
C LYS A 159 32.66 -5.19 -14.48
N ALA A 160 33.78 -5.50 -13.79
CA ALA A 160 35.13 -5.23 -14.32
C ALA A 160 35.58 -6.35 -15.25
N THR A 161 36.15 -6.00 -16.42
CA THR A 161 36.61 -6.95 -17.42
C THR A 161 38.13 -7.25 -17.35
N LEU A 162 38.89 -6.45 -16.62
CA LEU A 162 40.39 -6.52 -16.63
C LEU A 162 41.01 -7.06 -15.34
N VAL A 163 40.26 -7.12 -14.24
CA VAL A 163 40.74 -7.68 -12.95
C VAL A 163 39.56 -8.45 -12.37
N ALA A 164 39.79 -9.59 -11.70
CA ALA A 164 38.74 -10.34 -11.02
C ALA A 164 38.06 -9.42 -9.98
N PRO A 165 36.83 -9.00 -10.20
CA PRO A 165 36.12 -8.14 -9.25
C PRO A 165 35.82 -8.94 -8.00
N LEU A 166 36.02 -8.32 -6.84
CA LEU A 166 35.53 -8.87 -5.57
C LEU A 166 34.20 -8.21 -5.26
N ASP A 167 33.20 -9.02 -4.96
CA ASP A 167 31.92 -8.56 -4.42
C ASP A 167 32.16 -7.84 -3.11
N ARG A 168 31.35 -6.80 -2.85
CA ARG A 168 31.52 -5.92 -1.71
C ARG A 168 30.22 -5.74 -0.97
N ASP A 169 30.28 -5.94 0.35
CA ASP A 169 29.19 -5.65 1.28
C ASP A 169 29.56 -4.44 2.13
N ASP A 170 28.81 -3.38 2.02
CA ASP A 170 29.04 -2.16 2.79
C ASP A 170 27.76 -1.79 3.59
N GLN A 171 27.97 -1.22 4.78
CA GLN A 171 26.88 -0.62 5.55
C GLN A 171 26.53 0.75 4.97
N THR A 172 25.25 1.10 5.09
CA THR A 172 24.74 2.39 4.64
C THR A 172 23.94 3.07 5.74
N ALA A 173 23.93 4.40 5.72
CA ALA A 173 22.92 5.20 6.42
C ALA A 173 22.31 6.15 5.41
N TYR A 174 21.01 6.44 5.54
CA TYR A 174 20.34 7.35 4.64
C TYR A 174 19.47 8.36 5.36
N VAL A 175 19.28 9.49 4.71
CA VAL A 175 18.25 10.47 5.01
C VAL A 175 17.50 10.75 3.71
N GLY A 176 16.19 10.90 3.80
CA GLY A 176 15.37 11.11 2.62
C GLY A 176 14.09 11.88 2.92
N GLY A 177 13.37 12.12 1.86
CA GLY A 177 12.07 12.76 1.93
C GLY A 177 11.27 12.46 0.68
N GLY A 178 9.97 12.62 0.79
CA GLY A 178 9.09 12.29 -0.31
C GLY A 178 7.65 12.68 -0.05
N PHE A 179 6.79 12.10 -0.83
CA PHE A 179 5.37 12.31 -0.72
C PHE A 179 4.59 11.02 -0.96
N ARG A 180 3.42 10.95 -0.35
CA ARG A 180 2.37 9.96 -0.62
C ARG A 180 1.16 10.69 -1.17
N TYR A 181 0.53 10.15 -2.20
CA TYR A 181 -0.66 10.71 -2.81
C TYR A 181 -1.76 9.68 -2.90
N TYR A 182 -2.84 9.88 -2.15
CA TYR A 182 -3.98 8.98 -2.15
C TYR A 182 -4.68 8.96 -3.51
N LEU A 183 -4.73 7.80 -4.13
CA LEU A 183 -5.37 7.60 -5.42
C LEU A 183 -6.83 7.14 -5.26
N THR A 184 -7.01 5.95 -4.75
CA THR A 184 -8.32 5.34 -4.61
C THR A 184 -8.31 4.15 -3.66
N ARG A 185 -9.39 3.95 -2.93
CA ARG A 185 -9.62 2.80 -2.06
C ARG A 185 -8.44 2.56 -1.11
N ARG A 186 -7.61 1.57 -1.42
CA ARG A 186 -6.44 1.17 -0.62
C ARG A 186 -5.11 1.42 -1.32
N PHE A 187 -5.12 2.21 -2.43
CA PHE A 187 -3.92 2.48 -3.21
C PHE A 187 -3.52 3.93 -3.14
N PHE A 188 -2.22 4.16 -3.04
CA PHE A 188 -1.61 5.46 -3.15
C PHE A 188 -0.34 5.40 -4.01
N ALA A 189 0.02 6.53 -4.62
CA ALA A 189 1.32 6.72 -5.24
C ALA A 189 2.30 7.25 -4.20
N ARG A 190 3.55 6.83 -4.27
CA ARG A 190 4.63 7.31 -3.39
C ARG A 190 5.85 7.65 -4.23
N GLY A 191 6.38 8.87 -4.02
CA GLY A 191 7.67 9.31 -4.56
C GLY A 191 8.61 9.61 -3.42
N GLU A 192 9.89 9.23 -3.58
CA GLU A 192 10.89 9.39 -2.54
C GLU A 192 12.26 9.66 -3.15
N TYR A 193 13.00 10.55 -2.51
CA TYR A 193 14.42 10.78 -2.74
C TYR A 193 15.17 10.46 -1.45
N ARG A 194 16.27 9.70 -1.55
CA ARG A 194 17.16 9.36 -0.44
C ARG A 194 18.59 9.69 -0.82
N GLN A 195 19.33 10.22 0.12
CA GLN A 195 20.78 10.30 0.05
C GLN A 195 21.39 9.30 1.01
N HIS A 196 22.14 8.35 0.45
CA HIS A 196 22.84 7.33 1.21
C HIS A 196 24.29 7.75 1.43
N ILE A 197 24.82 7.43 2.58
CA ILE A 197 26.24 7.42 2.89
C ILE A 197 26.65 5.97 3.04
N VAL A 198 27.51 5.49 2.13
CA VAL A 198 28.06 4.15 2.16
C VAL A 198 29.37 4.17 2.94
N PHE A 199 29.42 3.42 4.04
CA PHE A 199 30.60 3.31 4.90
C PHE A 199 31.56 2.30 4.29
N THR A 200 32.52 2.78 3.53
CA THR A 200 33.52 1.94 2.90
C THR A 200 34.71 1.70 3.84
N SER A 201 35.42 0.60 3.66
CA SER A 201 36.70 0.34 4.37
C SER A 201 37.85 1.25 3.90
N ARG A 202 37.61 2.15 2.94
CA ARG A 202 38.56 3.15 2.42
C ARG A 202 38.47 4.45 3.23
N ASN A 203 39.42 5.35 3.00
CA ASN A 203 39.51 6.61 3.74
C ASN A 203 38.36 7.59 3.51
N ASP A 204 37.55 7.40 2.45
CA ASP A 204 36.45 8.28 2.10
C ASP A 204 35.15 7.49 1.96
N ASN A 205 34.06 7.99 2.59
CA ASN A 205 32.71 7.47 2.43
C ASN A 205 32.12 7.91 1.07
N GLU A 206 31.39 7.01 0.43
CA GLU A 206 30.71 7.29 -0.83
C GLU A 206 29.30 7.85 -0.57
N LYS A 207 28.92 8.89 -1.33
CA LYS A 207 27.54 9.41 -1.34
C LYS A 207 26.82 8.88 -2.55
N VAL A 208 25.65 8.34 -2.33
CA VAL A 208 24.80 7.73 -3.37
C VAL A 208 23.42 8.35 -3.29
N ASP A 209 22.95 8.87 -4.40
CA ASP A 209 21.61 9.42 -4.53
C ASP A 209 20.66 8.37 -5.09
N GLU A 210 19.51 8.23 -4.47
CA GLU A 210 18.42 7.35 -4.87
C GLU A 210 17.15 8.16 -5.05
N TRP A 211 16.49 8.03 -6.20
CA TRP A 211 15.13 8.49 -6.35
C TRP A 211 14.25 7.36 -6.87
N LYS A 212 13.02 7.31 -6.37
CA LYS A 212 12.08 6.24 -6.73
C LYS A 212 10.63 6.72 -6.70
N LEU A 213 9.86 6.16 -7.59
CA LEU A 213 8.42 6.38 -7.67
C LEU A 213 7.72 5.02 -7.76
N GLY A 214 6.58 4.89 -7.11
CA GLY A 214 5.86 3.63 -7.10
C GLY A 214 4.44 3.73 -6.59
N PHE A 215 3.85 2.55 -6.39
CA PHE A 215 2.51 2.38 -5.87
C PHE A 215 2.55 1.49 -4.64
N ALA A 216 1.67 1.79 -3.72
CA ALA A 216 1.52 1.01 -2.51
C ALA A 216 0.06 0.75 -2.17
N PHE A 217 -0.12 -0.32 -1.41
CA PHE A 217 -1.37 -0.76 -0.85
C PHE A 217 -1.29 -0.65 0.67
N PHE A 218 -2.32 -0.09 1.30
CA PHE A 218 -2.44 0.03 2.76
C PHE A 218 -3.58 -0.82 3.32
N PHE A 219 -3.42 -1.29 4.58
CA PHE A 219 -4.37 -2.15 5.29
C PHE A 219 -4.35 -1.95 6.82
#